data_21c7ee6af9934715b31d5c5c95b5ba4e
#
_entry.id   21c7ee6af9934715b31d5c5c95b5ba4e
#
_cell.length_a   1.000
_cell.length_b   1.000
_cell.length_c   1.000
_cell.angle_alpha   90.00
_cell.angle_beta   90.00
_cell.angle_gamma   90.00
#
_symmetry.space_group_name_H-M   'P 1'
#
loop_
_entity.id
_entity.type
_entity.pdbx_description
1 polymer ?
#
loop_
_entity_poly.entity_id
_entity_poly.type
_entity_poly.pdbx_seq_one_letter_code
_entity_poly.pdbx_strand_id
1 'polypeptide(L)'
;MNAIALDHDIHVITSRAGQVDIEKEMAGHPLREKMTFSYIGEPFRWHENRLIARFQSWIAYRKWVEEAKRVAKQLCSKQQFDVLHHVTYATWRMGTPLAGLGRPLIFGPVGGGERFPFRFLSILSPIARWFEIARTISGWIAAKSKNVRQAVQTANLLLANNHETEGLLEGLGARNGRIRLMSQSFLSPGRMASLKCVSPKGSSLEKLVIFAGGNLEGRKGVAIALEALASLVKWNIPFEFTYGGSGPELKHLLQISGKLSLPSDAVKIGVILEAGDYLRALKKAHIYLLPSLREGAPVTMIEAMAASCVPVVGKCGGAAMLVNEDCGRLIPITNPSEMAKEIADKLRLLWKNPEALETLGEAARLRVKEKCSEDYYRKQINDHYRNIGLREQVGI
;
A
#
# COMPACT_ATOMS: atom_id res chain seq x y z
N MET A 1 12.67 5.93 -8.32
CA MET A 1 14.01 6.29 -8.79
C MET A 1 13.98 7.57 -9.62
N ASN A 2 13.22 7.64 -10.71
CA ASN A 2 13.19 8.81 -11.60
C ASN A 2 12.92 10.13 -10.88
N ALA A 3 11.95 10.18 -9.96
CA ALA A 3 11.64 11.37 -9.18
C ALA A 3 12.83 11.89 -8.33
N ILE A 4 13.69 10.98 -7.84
CA ILE A 4 14.87 11.33 -7.04
C ILE A 4 16.04 11.72 -7.95
N ALA A 5 16.22 11.04 -9.07
CA ALA A 5 17.31 11.31 -10.03
C ALA A 5 17.19 12.68 -10.72
N LEU A 6 16.04 13.34 -10.67
CA LEU A 6 15.90 14.72 -11.11
C LEU A 6 16.85 15.67 -10.36
N ASP A 7 17.08 15.41 -9.06
CA ASP A 7 17.82 16.31 -8.18
C ASP A 7 19.15 15.73 -7.69
N HIS A 8 19.37 14.41 -7.83
CA HIS A 8 20.49 13.69 -7.24
C HIS A 8 21.10 12.70 -8.21
N ASP A 9 22.40 12.45 -8.07
CA ASP A 9 23.08 11.32 -8.70
C ASP A 9 22.89 10.10 -7.81
N ILE A 10 22.37 8.99 -8.37
CA ILE A 10 22.00 7.82 -7.60
C ILE A 10 22.71 6.56 -8.07
N HIS A 11 23.16 5.76 -7.11
CA HIS A 11 23.64 4.41 -7.35
C HIS A 11 22.64 3.41 -6.76
N VAL A 12 22.03 2.59 -7.61
CA VAL A 12 20.95 1.68 -7.27
C VAL A 12 21.46 0.25 -7.18
N ILE A 13 21.36 -0.36 -5.98
CA ILE A 13 21.56 -1.79 -5.82
C ILE A 13 20.18 -2.47 -5.98
N THR A 14 20.03 -3.29 -7.00
CA THR A 14 18.73 -3.92 -7.33
C THR A 14 18.89 -5.39 -7.75
N SER A 15 17.75 -6.07 -7.91
CA SER A 15 17.75 -7.49 -8.31
C SER A 15 18.11 -7.64 -9.78
N ARG A 16 18.96 -8.63 -10.10
CA ARG A 16 19.28 -9.04 -11.46
C ARG A 16 18.07 -9.52 -12.26
N ALA A 17 17.03 -9.99 -11.59
CA ALA A 17 15.80 -10.41 -12.25
C ALA A 17 15.10 -9.28 -13.04
N GLY A 18 15.29 -8.02 -12.65
CA GLY A 18 14.74 -6.86 -13.37
C GLY A 18 15.73 -6.18 -14.34
N GLN A 19 16.94 -6.73 -14.52
CA GLN A 19 18.00 -6.07 -15.27
C GLN A 19 17.59 -5.72 -16.70
N VAL A 20 17.06 -6.69 -17.43
CA VAL A 20 16.69 -6.51 -18.86
C VAL A 20 15.66 -5.39 -19.04
N ASP A 21 14.63 -5.38 -18.17
CA ASP A 21 13.56 -4.39 -18.25
C ASP A 21 14.09 -3.00 -17.87
N ILE A 22 14.91 -2.91 -16.82
CA ILE A 22 15.54 -1.65 -16.40
C ILE A 22 16.45 -1.10 -17.50
N GLU A 23 17.31 -1.92 -18.07
CA GLU A 23 18.24 -1.48 -19.13
C GLU A 23 17.48 -1.04 -20.37
N LYS A 24 16.40 -1.73 -20.73
CA LYS A 24 15.53 -1.34 -21.84
C LYS A 24 14.84 0.00 -21.58
N GLU A 25 14.31 0.21 -20.39
CA GLU A 25 13.68 1.48 -20.00
C GLU A 25 14.68 2.63 -19.94
N MET A 26 15.89 2.33 -19.47
CA MET A 26 16.97 3.31 -19.35
C MET A 26 17.66 3.62 -20.68
N ALA A 27 17.48 2.84 -21.72
CA ALA A 27 18.00 3.12 -23.05
C ALA A 27 17.35 4.39 -23.63
N GLY A 28 18.12 5.47 -23.74
CA GLY A 28 17.62 6.78 -24.20
C GLY A 28 16.87 7.60 -23.14
N HIS A 29 16.81 7.13 -21.88
CA HIS A 29 16.17 7.88 -20.82
C HIS A 29 16.97 9.15 -20.46
N PRO A 30 16.33 10.34 -20.33
CA PRO A 30 17.03 11.61 -20.10
C PRO A 30 17.83 11.67 -18.79
N LEU A 31 17.50 10.84 -17.80
CA LEU A 31 18.20 10.75 -16.52
C LEU A 31 19.22 9.58 -16.46
N ARG A 32 19.56 8.98 -17.60
CA ARG A 32 20.45 7.79 -17.65
C ARG A 32 21.82 8.06 -17.02
N GLU A 33 22.39 9.24 -17.24
CA GLU A 33 23.71 9.63 -16.72
C GLU A 33 23.72 9.82 -15.20
N LYS A 34 22.57 10.15 -14.60
CA LYS A 34 22.41 10.33 -13.15
C LYS A 34 22.14 9.03 -12.39
N MET A 35 21.99 7.91 -13.10
CA MET A 35 21.64 6.63 -12.49
C MET A 35 22.64 5.55 -12.84
N THR A 36 23.29 5.01 -11.82
CA THR A 36 24.19 3.85 -11.93
C THR A 36 23.53 2.64 -11.26
N PHE A 37 23.71 1.45 -11.80
CA PHE A 37 23.07 0.24 -11.30
C PHE A 37 24.07 -0.84 -10.94
N SER A 38 23.88 -1.51 -9.81
CA SER A 38 24.50 -2.76 -9.41
C SER A 38 23.43 -3.84 -9.32
N TYR A 39 23.47 -4.78 -10.24
CA TYR A 39 22.52 -5.92 -10.29
C TYR A 39 23.08 -7.08 -9.49
N ILE A 40 22.33 -7.55 -8.48
CA ILE A 40 22.74 -8.62 -7.57
C ILE A 40 21.66 -9.71 -7.44
N GLY A 41 22.06 -10.86 -6.91
CA GLY A 41 21.19 -12.03 -6.77
C GLY A 41 20.93 -12.74 -8.09
N GLU A 42 20.65 -14.04 -7.99
CA GLU A 42 20.27 -14.83 -9.14
C GLU A 42 18.79 -14.63 -9.50
N PRO A 43 18.42 -14.72 -10.81
CA PRO A 43 17.04 -14.74 -11.22
C PRO A 43 16.31 -15.89 -10.52
N PHE A 44 15.27 -15.59 -9.78
CA PHE A 44 14.58 -16.58 -8.99
C PHE A 44 13.40 -17.16 -9.75
N ARG A 45 13.33 -18.51 -9.89
CA ARG A 45 12.17 -19.20 -10.43
C ARG A 45 11.17 -19.44 -9.30
N TRP A 46 10.00 -18.83 -9.42
CA TRP A 46 8.92 -18.99 -8.44
C TRP A 46 8.26 -20.37 -8.59
N HIS A 47 8.02 -21.03 -7.47
CA HIS A 47 7.25 -22.26 -7.46
C HIS A 47 5.77 -21.94 -7.74
N GLU A 48 5.07 -22.79 -8.49
CA GLU A 48 3.65 -22.61 -8.82
C GLU A 48 2.76 -22.59 -7.57
N ASN A 49 3.12 -23.40 -6.56
CA ASN A 49 2.44 -23.34 -5.28
C ASN A 49 2.80 -22.06 -4.51
N ARG A 50 1.80 -21.21 -4.29
CA ARG A 50 1.95 -19.88 -3.65
C ARG A 50 2.56 -19.92 -2.25
N LEU A 51 2.32 -20.98 -1.45
CA LEU A 51 2.90 -21.10 -0.10
C LEU A 51 4.40 -21.38 -0.18
N ILE A 52 4.79 -22.30 -1.07
CA ILE A 52 6.19 -22.62 -1.33
C ILE A 52 6.90 -21.39 -1.91
N ALA A 53 6.32 -20.73 -2.90
CA ALA A 53 6.85 -19.52 -3.49
C ALA A 53 7.09 -18.43 -2.45
N ARG A 54 6.20 -18.29 -1.47
CA ARG A 54 6.34 -17.31 -0.39
C ARG A 54 7.45 -17.64 0.60
N PHE A 55 7.64 -18.90 0.95
CA PHE A 55 8.77 -19.35 1.76
C PHE A 55 10.09 -19.16 1.01
N GLN A 56 10.11 -19.55 -0.27
CA GLN A 56 11.26 -19.36 -1.15
C GLN A 56 11.62 -17.88 -1.29
N SER A 57 10.63 -16.96 -1.42
CA SER A 57 10.87 -15.53 -1.53
C SER A 57 11.56 -14.97 -0.28
N TRP A 58 11.22 -15.48 0.90
CA TRP A 58 11.85 -15.07 2.15
C TRP A 58 13.33 -15.50 2.21
N ILE A 59 13.64 -16.75 1.81
CA ILE A 59 15.03 -17.26 1.74
C ILE A 59 15.83 -16.46 0.70
N ALA A 60 15.27 -16.28 -0.49
CA ALA A 60 15.91 -15.52 -1.56
C ALA A 60 16.21 -14.08 -1.14
N TYR A 61 15.27 -13.44 -0.46
CA TYR A 61 15.47 -12.08 0.03
C TYR A 61 16.55 -12.00 1.11
N ARG A 62 16.65 -12.96 2.01
CA ARG A 62 17.77 -13.02 2.98
C ARG A 62 19.13 -13.09 2.29
N LYS A 63 19.28 -13.97 1.31
CA LYS A 63 20.52 -14.07 0.52
C LYS A 63 20.80 -12.77 -0.22
N TRP A 64 19.78 -12.16 -0.80
CA TRP A 64 19.90 -10.87 -1.47
C TRP A 64 20.36 -9.76 -0.50
N VAL A 65 19.83 -9.70 0.72
CA VAL A 65 20.23 -8.73 1.75
C VAL A 65 21.70 -8.89 2.14
N GLU A 66 22.20 -10.14 2.28
CA GLU A 66 23.60 -10.40 2.58
C GLU A 66 24.53 -9.97 1.43
N GLU A 67 24.15 -10.26 0.20
CA GLU A 67 24.88 -9.81 -0.98
C GLU A 67 24.83 -8.29 -1.13
N ALA A 68 23.67 -7.66 -0.94
CA ALA A 68 23.51 -6.21 -0.97
C ALA A 68 24.41 -5.51 0.06
N LYS A 69 24.54 -6.09 1.26
CA LYS A 69 25.48 -5.57 2.29
C LYS A 69 26.92 -5.62 1.83
N ARG A 70 27.34 -6.71 1.20
CA ARG A 70 28.70 -6.86 0.68
C ARG A 70 29.00 -5.83 -0.42
N VAL A 71 28.07 -5.72 -1.39
CA VAL A 71 28.21 -4.77 -2.51
C VAL A 71 28.19 -3.31 -2.01
N ALA A 72 27.26 -2.97 -1.12
CA ALA A 72 27.22 -1.63 -0.54
C ALA A 72 28.50 -1.27 0.20
N LYS A 73 29.09 -2.21 0.97
CA LYS A 73 30.39 -2.02 1.64
C LYS A 73 31.52 -1.75 0.63
N GLN A 74 31.57 -2.50 -0.46
CA GLN A 74 32.57 -2.30 -1.53
C GLN A 74 32.38 -0.94 -2.24
N LEU A 75 31.13 -0.53 -2.48
CA LEU A 75 30.85 0.78 -3.08
C LEU A 75 31.27 1.92 -2.13
N CYS A 76 30.91 1.84 -0.85
CA CYS A 76 31.30 2.85 0.14
C CYS A 76 32.82 2.95 0.37
N SER A 77 33.59 1.91 0.07
CA SER A 77 35.06 1.96 0.14
C SER A 77 35.70 2.60 -1.10
N LYS A 78 35.01 2.62 -2.24
CA LYS A 78 35.50 3.15 -3.52
C LYS A 78 35.06 4.58 -3.81
N GLN A 79 33.89 4.97 -3.30
CA GLN A 79 33.31 6.30 -3.54
C GLN A 79 32.55 6.79 -2.31
N GLN A 80 32.41 8.11 -2.22
CA GLN A 80 31.65 8.72 -1.15
C GLN A 80 30.17 8.80 -1.53
N PHE A 81 29.31 8.51 -0.55
CA PHE A 81 27.87 8.71 -0.63
C PHE A 81 27.46 9.63 0.51
N ASP A 82 26.66 10.65 0.21
CA ASP A 82 26.12 11.57 1.21
C ASP A 82 25.04 10.88 2.07
N VAL A 83 24.22 10.01 1.44
CA VAL A 83 23.11 9.31 2.09
C VAL A 83 22.96 7.90 1.55
N LEU A 84 22.75 6.93 2.43
CA LEU A 84 22.32 5.59 2.08
C LEU A 84 20.81 5.47 2.34
N HIS A 85 20.06 5.06 1.33
CA HIS A 85 18.61 4.95 1.45
C HIS A 85 18.10 3.54 1.08
N HIS A 86 17.52 2.82 2.04
CA HIS A 86 16.92 1.50 1.80
C HIS A 86 15.42 1.60 1.62
N VAL A 87 14.93 1.41 0.40
CA VAL A 87 13.51 1.57 0.00
C VAL A 87 12.83 0.22 -0.24
N THR A 88 13.61 -0.80 -0.71
CA THR A 88 13.08 -2.06 -1.24
C THR A 88 12.43 -2.93 -0.16
N TYR A 89 11.40 -3.69 -0.59
CA TYR A 89 10.55 -4.58 0.20
C TYR A 89 9.77 -3.89 1.34
N ALA A 90 9.91 -2.60 1.52
CA ALA A 90 9.11 -1.76 2.40
C ALA A 90 8.64 -2.46 3.70
N THR A 91 9.49 -3.32 4.28
CA THR A 91 9.20 -4.08 5.51
C THR A 91 10.28 -3.88 6.56
N TRP A 92 9.85 -3.64 7.79
CA TRP A 92 10.76 -3.55 8.93
C TRP A 92 11.39 -4.90 9.33
N ARG A 93 10.78 -6.05 8.98
CA ARG A 93 11.04 -7.40 9.51
C ARG A 93 12.42 -7.97 9.21
N MET A 94 13.08 -7.47 8.20
CA MET A 94 14.40 -7.95 7.77
C MET A 94 15.53 -6.99 8.13
N GLY A 95 15.20 -5.80 8.65
CA GLY A 95 16.19 -4.74 8.84
C GLY A 95 16.68 -4.16 7.52
N THR A 96 17.90 -3.62 7.52
CA THR A 96 18.53 -3.06 6.33
C THR A 96 19.95 -3.56 6.14
N PRO A 97 20.37 -3.88 4.90
CA PRO A 97 21.77 -4.24 4.60
C PRO A 97 22.75 -3.07 4.77
N LEU A 98 22.24 -1.85 4.85
CA LEU A 98 23.03 -0.62 4.88
C LEU A 98 23.44 -0.17 6.28
N ALA A 99 22.96 -0.87 7.33
CA ALA A 99 23.30 -0.53 8.70
C ALA A 99 24.81 -0.71 8.99
N GLY A 100 25.43 0.27 9.67
CA GLY A 100 26.82 0.21 10.10
C GLY A 100 27.88 0.45 9.02
N LEU A 101 27.52 1.07 7.88
CA LEU A 101 28.45 1.41 6.80
C LEU A 101 29.11 2.79 6.98
N GLY A 102 28.93 3.46 8.12
CA GLY A 102 29.59 4.74 8.43
C GLY A 102 29.10 5.92 7.59
N ARG A 103 27.89 5.84 7.07
CA ARG A 103 27.23 6.90 6.31
C ARG A 103 25.83 7.15 6.85
N PRO A 104 25.26 8.36 6.65
CA PRO A 104 23.88 8.64 7.00
C PRO A 104 22.93 7.64 6.37
N LEU A 105 22.05 7.07 7.18
CA LEU A 105 21.12 6.02 6.75
C LEU A 105 19.67 6.46 6.88
N ILE A 106 18.93 6.39 5.78
CA ILE A 106 17.46 6.42 5.75
C ILE A 106 16.96 5.00 5.55
N PHE A 107 16.04 4.57 6.42
CA PHE A 107 15.38 3.29 6.29
C PHE A 107 13.88 3.47 6.13
N GLY A 108 13.37 3.19 4.95
CA GLY A 108 11.95 3.29 4.61
C GLY A 108 11.64 4.00 3.28
N PRO A 109 10.36 4.24 2.98
CA PRO A 109 9.20 3.98 3.83
C PRO A 109 8.98 2.49 4.10
N VAL A 110 8.93 2.11 5.37
CA VAL A 110 8.63 0.74 5.79
C VAL A 110 7.24 0.63 6.36
N GLY A 111 6.59 -0.50 6.09
CA GLY A 111 5.29 -0.87 6.60
C GLY A 111 5.32 -2.23 7.30
N GLY A 112 4.15 -2.74 7.66
CA GLY A 112 3.99 -4.06 8.25
C GLY A 112 3.91 -4.06 9.78
N GLY A 113 3.77 -2.86 10.39
CA GLY A 113 3.45 -2.70 11.81
C GLY A 113 1.98 -2.98 12.11
N GLU A 114 1.12 -2.93 11.09
CA GLU A 114 -0.30 -3.17 11.23
C GLU A 114 -0.58 -4.59 11.71
N ARG A 115 -1.49 -4.71 12.69
CA ARG A 115 -1.92 -5.98 13.25
C ARG A 115 -3.32 -6.33 12.76
N PHE A 116 -3.54 -7.61 12.44
CA PHE A 116 -4.87 -8.10 12.13
C PHE A 116 -5.67 -8.26 13.44
N PRO A 117 -6.89 -7.70 13.54
CA PRO A 117 -7.68 -7.81 14.77
C PRO A 117 -8.27 -9.22 14.91
N PHE A 118 -7.89 -9.94 15.96
CA PHE A 118 -8.23 -11.36 16.15
C PHE A 118 -9.74 -11.65 16.17
N ARG A 119 -10.55 -10.68 16.61
CA ARG A 119 -12.03 -10.80 16.61
C ARG A 119 -12.63 -10.99 15.21
N PHE A 120 -11.86 -10.71 14.16
CA PHE A 120 -12.26 -10.91 12.77
C PHE A 120 -11.80 -12.24 12.17
N LEU A 121 -11.14 -13.10 12.93
CA LEU A 121 -10.70 -14.40 12.41
C LEU A 121 -11.89 -15.29 11.98
N SER A 122 -13.06 -15.13 12.59
CA SER A 122 -14.26 -15.93 12.29
C SER A 122 -14.77 -15.77 10.86
N ILE A 123 -14.56 -14.61 10.24
CA ILE A 123 -15.01 -14.33 8.86
C ILE A 123 -14.02 -14.78 7.78
N LEU A 124 -12.85 -15.27 8.18
CA LEU A 124 -11.81 -15.73 7.25
C LEU A 124 -11.96 -17.22 6.94
N SER A 125 -11.51 -17.60 5.74
CA SER A 125 -11.29 -19.02 5.46
C SER A 125 -10.26 -19.62 6.43
N PRO A 126 -10.28 -20.96 6.68
CA PRO A 126 -9.32 -21.59 7.58
C PRO A 126 -7.87 -21.31 7.24
N ILE A 127 -7.53 -21.29 5.95
CA ILE A 127 -6.17 -21.01 5.44
C ILE A 127 -5.76 -19.57 5.75
N ALA A 128 -6.63 -18.59 5.49
CA ALA A 128 -6.35 -17.18 5.77
C ALA A 128 -6.20 -16.93 7.27
N ARG A 129 -6.98 -17.62 8.10
CA ARG A 129 -6.92 -17.56 9.57
C ARG A 129 -5.55 -17.98 10.07
N TRP A 130 -5.08 -19.15 9.67
CA TRP A 130 -3.74 -19.64 10.00
C TRP A 130 -2.64 -18.71 9.52
N PHE A 131 -2.83 -18.14 8.34
CA PHE A 131 -1.90 -17.20 7.75
C PHE A 131 -1.73 -15.92 8.59
N GLU A 132 -2.82 -15.31 9.08
CA GLU A 132 -2.74 -14.12 9.93
C GLU A 132 -2.14 -14.41 11.30
N ILE A 133 -2.41 -15.59 11.87
CA ILE A 133 -1.76 -16.05 13.11
C ILE A 133 -0.25 -16.23 12.89
N ALA A 134 0.16 -16.97 11.86
CA ALA A 134 1.58 -17.19 11.55
C ALA A 134 2.32 -15.88 11.27
N ARG A 135 1.66 -14.93 10.57
CA ARG A 135 2.20 -13.60 10.33
C ARG A 135 2.45 -12.83 11.64
N THR A 136 1.52 -12.92 12.58
CA THR A 136 1.66 -12.26 13.88
C THR A 136 2.84 -12.84 14.67
N ILE A 137 2.94 -14.19 14.73
CA ILE A 137 4.06 -14.89 15.39
C ILE A 137 5.38 -14.52 14.73
N SER A 138 5.46 -14.55 13.39
CA SER A 138 6.67 -14.16 12.66
C SER A 138 7.09 -12.71 12.92
N GLY A 139 6.13 -11.82 13.19
CA GLY A 139 6.40 -10.44 13.61
C GLY A 139 7.08 -10.36 14.98
N TRP A 140 6.60 -11.12 15.95
CA TRP A 140 7.23 -11.18 17.28
C TRP A 140 8.66 -11.74 17.23
N ILE A 141 8.89 -12.76 16.39
CA ILE A 141 10.25 -13.32 16.18
C ILE A 141 11.15 -12.27 15.53
N ALA A 142 10.67 -11.58 14.48
CA ALA A 142 11.43 -10.54 13.79
C ALA A 142 11.79 -9.37 14.73
N ALA A 143 10.89 -8.97 15.63
CA ALA A 143 11.12 -7.91 16.61
C ALA A 143 12.26 -8.23 17.60
N LYS A 144 12.58 -9.52 17.82
CA LYS A 144 13.71 -9.97 18.64
C LYS A 144 15.04 -10.04 17.87
N SER A 145 15.01 -9.90 16.55
CA SER A 145 16.19 -9.98 15.68
C SER A 145 17.17 -8.83 15.97
N LYS A 146 18.44 -9.17 16.19
CA LYS A 146 19.52 -8.17 16.38
C LYS A 146 19.65 -7.26 15.15
N ASN A 147 19.53 -7.81 13.94
CA ASN A 147 19.64 -7.05 12.70
C ASN A 147 18.53 -6.01 12.57
N VAL A 148 17.29 -6.36 12.95
CA VAL A 148 16.15 -5.45 12.93
C VAL A 148 16.36 -4.33 13.94
N ARG A 149 16.72 -4.67 15.19
CA ARG A 149 16.98 -3.66 16.22
C ARG A 149 18.14 -2.74 15.85
N GLN A 150 19.23 -3.29 15.33
CA GLN A 150 20.35 -2.51 14.84
C GLN A 150 19.92 -1.54 13.74
N ALA A 151 19.17 -2.02 12.73
CA ALA A 151 18.66 -1.18 11.65
C ALA A 151 17.85 0.00 12.18
N VAL A 152 16.94 -0.25 13.13
CA VAL A 152 16.07 0.78 13.72
C VAL A 152 16.85 1.76 14.59
N GLN A 153 17.80 1.28 15.41
CA GLN A 153 18.56 2.10 16.36
C GLN A 153 19.65 2.93 15.70
N THR A 154 20.23 2.44 14.58
CA THR A 154 21.33 3.13 13.89
C THR A 154 20.89 4.04 12.74
N ALA A 155 19.69 3.87 12.21
CA ALA A 155 19.19 4.75 11.16
C ALA A 155 19.12 6.21 11.63
N ASN A 156 19.62 7.12 10.80
CA ASN A 156 19.53 8.56 11.05
C ASN A 156 18.09 9.06 10.86
N LEU A 157 17.35 8.41 9.95
CA LEU A 157 15.93 8.64 9.71
C LEU A 157 15.21 7.33 9.41
N LEU A 158 14.05 7.15 10.01
CA LEU A 158 13.11 6.08 9.76
C LEU A 158 11.86 6.66 9.10
N LEU A 159 11.51 6.16 7.94
CA LEU A 159 10.26 6.54 7.28
C LEU A 159 9.22 5.45 7.53
N ALA A 160 8.18 5.78 8.30
CA ALA A 160 7.08 4.87 8.61
C ALA A 160 5.91 5.11 7.65
N ASN A 161 5.38 4.03 7.10
CA ASN A 161 4.29 4.08 6.12
C ASN A 161 2.92 4.45 6.75
N ASN A 162 2.79 4.29 8.05
CA ASN A 162 1.59 4.61 8.83
C ASN A 162 1.89 4.64 10.33
N HIS A 163 0.93 5.10 11.13
CA HIS A 163 1.06 5.24 12.59
C HIS A 163 1.28 3.91 13.32
N GLU A 164 0.71 2.80 12.84
CA GLU A 164 0.91 1.49 13.45
C GLU A 164 2.38 1.02 13.30
N THR A 165 2.99 1.36 12.16
CA THR A 165 4.41 1.09 11.92
C THR A 165 5.30 2.04 12.71
N GLU A 166 4.92 3.32 12.82
CA GLU A 166 5.60 4.30 13.68
C GLU A 166 5.69 3.80 15.13
N GLY A 167 4.55 3.45 15.76
CA GLY A 167 4.52 2.94 17.14
C GLY A 167 5.29 1.62 17.32
N LEU A 168 5.32 0.77 16.26
CA LEU A 168 6.15 -0.42 16.27
C LEU A 168 7.65 -0.08 16.28
N LEU A 169 8.09 0.87 15.45
CA LEU A 169 9.50 1.29 15.36
C LEU A 169 9.97 1.94 16.67
N GLU A 170 9.11 2.73 17.32
CA GLU A 170 9.35 3.27 18.67
C GLU A 170 9.56 2.14 19.67
N GLY A 171 8.69 1.13 19.68
CA GLY A 171 8.81 -0.07 20.52
C GLY A 171 10.05 -0.93 20.25
N LEU A 172 10.66 -0.81 19.07
CA LEU A 172 11.94 -1.45 18.72
C LEU A 172 13.17 -0.64 19.15
N GLY A 173 12.97 0.56 19.73
CA GLY A 173 14.02 1.40 20.25
C GLY A 173 14.51 2.44 19.23
N ALA A 174 13.65 2.90 18.32
CA ALA A 174 13.96 4.07 17.51
C ALA A 174 14.20 5.29 18.42
N ARG A 175 15.23 6.08 18.11
CA ARG A 175 15.53 7.29 18.88
C ARG A 175 14.47 8.36 18.62
N ASN A 176 14.13 9.11 19.66
CA ASN A 176 13.14 10.20 19.56
C ASN A 176 13.47 11.18 18.43
N GLY A 177 12.45 11.59 17.69
CA GLY A 177 12.56 12.57 16.61
C GLY A 177 13.16 12.02 15.29
N ARG A 178 13.49 10.71 15.22
CA ARG A 178 14.02 10.09 13.98
C ARG A 178 12.99 9.38 13.12
N ILE A 179 11.72 9.34 13.53
CA ILE A 179 10.65 8.77 12.70
C ILE A 179 9.89 9.88 12.01
N ARG A 180 9.57 9.67 10.74
CA ARG A 180 8.65 10.51 9.96
C ARG A 180 7.65 9.63 9.23
N LEU A 181 6.40 10.07 9.19
CA LEU A 181 5.37 9.42 8.40
C LEU A 181 5.55 9.78 6.93
N MET A 182 5.63 8.76 6.08
CA MET A 182 5.73 8.93 4.64
C MET A 182 5.11 7.74 3.92
N SER A 183 4.11 7.99 3.07
CA SER A 183 3.56 6.93 2.20
C SER A 183 4.61 6.45 1.20
N GLN A 184 4.62 5.14 0.94
CA GLN A 184 5.44 4.56 -0.13
C GLN A 184 4.79 4.67 -1.51
N SER A 185 3.54 5.12 -1.59
CA SER A 185 2.75 5.14 -2.83
C SER A 185 2.43 6.56 -3.26
N PHE A 186 2.69 6.82 -4.52
CA PHE A 186 2.31 8.04 -5.21
C PHE A 186 1.90 7.72 -6.65
N LEU A 187 1.26 8.66 -7.32
CA LEU A 187 0.89 8.55 -8.74
C LEU A 187 1.77 9.48 -9.58
N SER A 188 2.28 8.94 -10.70
CA SER A 188 2.95 9.75 -11.71
C SER A 188 1.97 10.70 -12.40
N PRO A 189 2.44 11.82 -12.99
CA PRO A 189 1.59 12.77 -13.72
C PRO A 189 0.76 12.11 -14.81
N GLY A 190 1.35 11.19 -15.58
CA GLY A 190 0.66 10.43 -16.63
C GLY A 190 -0.45 9.54 -16.06
N ARG A 191 -0.21 8.87 -14.91
CA ARG A 191 -1.23 8.05 -14.25
C ARG A 191 -2.37 8.91 -13.73
N MET A 192 -2.08 10.05 -13.11
CA MET A 192 -3.11 10.98 -12.64
C MET A 192 -3.96 11.51 -13.80
N ALA A 193 -3.33 11.88 -14.91
CA ALA A 193 -4.05 12.32 -16.10
C ALA A 193 -4.97 11.24 -16.68
N SER A 194 -4.49 9.97 -16.71
CA SER A 194 -5.30 8.84 -17.20
C SER A 194 -6.53 8.53 -16.34
N LEU A 195 -6.52 8.90 -15.06
CA LEU A 195 -7.61 8.68 -14.10
C LEU A 195 -8.63 9.83 -14.05
N LYS A 196 -8.32 10.98 -14.66
CA LYS A 196 -9.22 12.13 -14.65
C LYS A 196 -10.58 11.79 -15.28
N CYS A 197 -11.66 12.04 -14.55
CA CYS A 197 -13.02 11.91 -15.06
C CYS A 197 -13.40 13.16 -15.87
N VAL A 198 -14.16 12.96 -16.93
CA VAL A 198 -14.63 14.05 -17.81
C VAL A 198 -15.94 14.65 -17.29
N SER A 199 -16.76 13.85 -16.60
CA SER A 199 -18.07 14.26 -16.10
C SER A 199 -18.18 14.06 -14.58
N PRO A 200 -18.95 14.92 -13.88
CA PRO A 200 -19.27 14.74 -12.48
C PRO A 200 -20.00 13.42 -12.23
N LYS A 201 -19.74 12.81 -11.07
CA LYS A 201 -20.29 11.48 -10.71
C LYS A 201 -21.51 11.59 -9.78
N GLY A 202 -22.44 12.43 -10.00
CA GLY A 202 -23.58 12.59 -9.09
C GLY A 202 -24.86 13.05 -9.77
N SER A 203 -24.76 13.55 -10.99
CA SER A 203 -25.84 14.27 -11.66
C SER A 203 -27.08 13.43 -12.06
N SER A 204 -26.97 12.09 -12.07
CA SER A 204 -28.10 11.17 -12.31
C SER A 204 -27.80 9.81 -11.71
N LEU A 205 -28.23 9.61 -10.46
CA LEU A 205 -27.91 8.39 -9.70
C LEU A 205 -29.07 7.38 -9.82
N GLU A 206 -29.07 6.56 -10.85
CA GLU A 206 -30.02 5.44 -10.98
C GLU A 206 -29.67 4.27 -10.06
N LYS A 207 -28.36 4.06 -9.82
CA LYS A 207 -27.82 3.04 -8.93
C LYS A 207 -26.45 3.44 -8.38
N LEU A 208 -26.08 2.94 -7.20
CA LEU A 208 -24.72 3.08 -6.69
C LEU A 208 -23.77 2.13 -7.44
N VAL A 209 -22.80 2.68 -8.13
CA VAL A 209 -21.70 1.90 -8.72
C VAL A 209 -20.55 1.84 -7.72
N ILE A 210 -20.28 0.65 -7.18
CA ILE A 210 -19.30 0.40 -6.14
C ILE A 210 -18.18 -0.45 -6.71
N PHE A 211 -16.97 -0.02 -6.56
CA PHE A 211 -15.78 -0.75 -6.99
C PHE A 211 -14.85 -1.05 -5.80
N ALA A 212 -14.22 -2.19 -5.86
CA ALA A 212 -13.08 -2.56 -5.02
C ALA A 212 -12.05 -3.31 -5.86
N GLY A 213 -10.81 -3.38 -5.41
CA GLY A 213 -9.81 -4.09 -6.21
C GLY A 213 -8.56 -4.49 -5.43
N GLY A 214 -7.83 -5.44 -6.03
CA GLY A 214 -6.57 -5.98 -5.53
C GLY A 214 -6.60 -7.48 -5.28
N ASN A 215 -5.56 -8.00 -4.59
CA ASN A 215 -5.49 -9.42 -4.26
C ASN A 215 -6.55 -9.79 -3.20
N LEU A 216 -7.40 -10.79 -3.48
CA LEU A 216 -8.45 -11.28 -2.55
C LEU A 216 -7.83 -12.05 -1.38
N GLU A 217 -7.35 -11.30 -0.41
CA GLU A 217 -6.84 -11.80 0.88
C GLU A 217 -7.83 -11.47 1.99
N GLY A 218 -7.86 -12.30 3.05
CA GLY A 218 -8.78 -12.13 4.17
C GLY A 218 -8.72 -10.75 4.84
N ARG A 219 -7.52 -10.17 4.90
CA ARG A 219 -7.30 -8.81 5.45
C ARG A 219 -8.05 -7.69 4.72
N LYS A 220 -8.51 -7.91 3.50
CA LYS A 220 -9.28 -6.93 2.72
C LYS A 220 -10.72 -6.74 3.18
N GLY A 221 -11.21 -7.63 4.06
CA GLY A 221 -12.53 -7.49 4.68
C GLY A 221 -13.72 -7.62 3.71
N VAL A 222 -13.53 -8.26 2.54
CA VAL A 222 -14.58 -8.34 1.50
C VAL A 222 -15.83 -9.05 2.02
N ALA A 223 -15.69 -10.02 2.95
CA ALA A 223 -16.84 -10.66 3.60
C ALA A 223 -17.74 -9.63 4.31
N ILE A 224 -17.15 -8.62 4.96
CA ILE A 224 -17.88 -7.54 5.63
C ILE A 224 -18.59 -6.65 4.59
N ALA A 225 -17.92 -6.37 3.45
CA ALA A 225 -18.56 -5.65 2.36
C ALA A 225 -19.82 -6.40 1.85
N LEU A 226 -19.74 -7.73 1.67
CA LEU A 226 -20.88 -8.53 1.23
C LEU A 226 -22.06 -8.49 2.22
N GLU A 227 -21.78 -8.54 3.53
CA GLU A 227 -22.82 -8.38 4.56
C GLU A 227 -23.46 -6.97 4.51
N ALA A 228 -22.67 -5.93 4.29
CA ALA A 228 -23.17 -4.58 4.10
C ALA A 228 -24.06 -4.46 2.85
N LEU A 229 -23.65 -5.07 1.73
CA LEU A 229 -24.43 -5.10 0.48
C LEU A 229 -25.76 -5.87 0.64
N ALA A 230 -25.79 -6.93 1.46
CA ALA A 230 -27.05 -7.61 1.78
C ALA A 230 -28.06 -6.70 2.50
N SER A 231 -27.58 -5.71 3.26
CA SER A 231 -28.47 -4.70 3.85
C SER A 231 -29.02 -3.74 2.78
N LEU A 232 -28.24 -3.39 1.75
CA LEU A 232 -28.75 -2.58 0.62
C LEU A 232 -29.86 -3.32 -0.14
N VAL A 233 -29.71 -4.64 -0.36
CA VAL A 233 -30.77 -5.48 -0.95
C VAL A 233 -32.05 -5.40 -0.12
N LYS A 234 -31.96 -5.57 1.20
CA LYS A 234 -33.11 -5.48 2.12
C LYS A 234 -33.78 -4.10 2.11
N TRP A 235 -33.03 -3.05 1.84
CA TRP A 235 -33.56 -1.67 1.77
C TRP A 235 -33.99 -1.26 0.36
N ASN A 236 -33.97 -2.18 -0.60
CA ASN A 236 -34.27 -1.93 -2.01
C ASN A 236 -33.47 -0.77 -2.62
N ILE A 237 -32.19 -0.62 -2.20
CA ILE A 237 -31.27 0.37 -2.78
C ILE A 237 -30.59 -0.27 -3.98
N PRO A 238 -30.74 0.29 -5.21
CA PRO A 238 -30.12 -0.25 -6.40
C PRO A 238 -28.61 0.00 -6.37
N PHE A 239 -27.84 -1.06 -6.63
CA PHE A 239 -26.38 -0.97 -6.69
C PHE A 239 -25.77 -1.97 -7.68
N GLU A 240 -24.54 -1.71 -8.07
CA GLU A 240 -23.66 -2.63 -8.78
C GLU A 240 -22.32 -2.67 -8.02
N PHE A 241 -21.87 -3.84 -7.61
CA PHE A 241 -20.58 -4.04 -6.95
C PHE A 241 -19.67 -4.91 -7.79
N THR A 242 -18.46 -4.41 -8.06
CA THR A 242 -17.42 -5.19 -8.75
C THR A 242 -16.15 -5.23 -7.91
N TYR A 243 -15.67 -6.44 -7.62
CA TYR A 243 -14.33 -6.64 -7.08
C TYR A 243 -13.38 -7.09 -8.20
N GLY A 244 -12.48 -6.17 -8.60
CA GLY A 244 -11.44 -6.44 -9.61
C GLY A 244 -10.21 -7.10 -8.99
N GLY A 245 -9.94 -8.34 -9.39
CA GLY A 245 -8.82 -9.14 -8.92
C GLY A 245 -9.23 -10.47 -8.32
N SER A 246 -8.25 -11.35 -8.14
CA SER A 246 -8.44 -12.70 -7.60
C SER A 246 -7.54 -12.96 -6.40
N GLY A 247 -7.72 -14.11 -5.73
CA GLY A 247 -6.88 -14.49 -4.58
C GLY A 247 -7.42 -15.68 -3.80
N PRO A 248 -6.74 -16.06 -2.71
CA PRO A 248 -7.05 -17.28 -1.97
C PRO A 248 -8.44 -17.29 -1.32
N GLU A 249 -9.05 -16.13 -1.09
CA GLU A 249 -10.38 -16.02 -0.48
C GLU A 249 -11.54 -16.12 -1.49
N LEU A 250 -11.28 -16.17 -2.81
CA LEU A 250 -12.34 -16.11 -3.83
C LEU A 250 -13.43 -17.17 -3.61
N LYS A 251 -13.05 -18.44 -3.44
CA LYS A 251 -14.02 -19.52 -3.23
C LYS A 251 -14.88 -19.32 -1.97
N HIS A 252 -14.26 -18.87 -0.89
CA HIS A 252 -14.92 -18.57 0.37
C HIS A 252 -15.91 -17.40 0.23
N LEU A 253 -15.51 -16.33 -0.44
CA LEU A 253 -16.36 -15.17 -0.66
C LEU A 253 -17.55 -15.44 -1.58
N LEU A 254 -17.38 -16.28 -2.60
CA LEU A 254 -18.50 -16.74 -3.43
C LEU A 254 -19.51 -17.55 -2.62
N GLN A 255 -19.06 -18.39 -1.68
CA GLN A 255 -19.96 -19.11 -0.76
C GLN A 255 -20.71 -18.16 0.18
N ILE A 256 -20.06 -17.12 0.69
CA ILE A 256 -20.70 -16.09 1.52
C ILE A 256 -21.75 -15.34 0.68
N SER A 257 -21.41 -14.92 -0.52
CA SER A 257 -22.35 -14.23 -1.43
C SER A 257 -23.61 -15.05 -1.68
N GLY A 258 -23.47 -16.36 -1.94
CA GLY A 258 -24.60 -17.27 -2.11
C GLY A 258 -25.45 -17.42 -0.83
N LYS A 259 -24.82 -17.56 0.35
CA LYS A 259 -25.53 -17.62 1.64
C LYS A 259 -26.33 -16.36 1.95
N LEU A 260 -25.81 -15.20 1.55
CA LEU A 260 -26.48 -13.92 1.70
C LEU A 260 -27.53 -13.64 0.61
N SER A 261 -27.71 -14.55 -0.34
CA SER A 261 -28.62 -14.42 -1.49
C SER A 261 -28.41 -13.11 -2.26
N LEU A 262 -27.14 -12.71 -2.44
CA LEU A 262 -26.80 -11.51 -3.21
C LEU A 262 -27.06 -11.73 -4.70
N PRO A 263 -27.68 -10.76 -5.41
CA PRO A 263 -27.98 -10.89 -6.83
C PRO A 263 -26.68 -10.99 -7.65
N SER A 264 -26.55 -12.04 -8.47
CA SER A 264 -25.31 -12.30 -9.25
C SER A 264 -25.09 -11.30 -10.39
N ASP A 265 -26.13 -10.62 -10.84
CA ASP A 265 -26.06 -9.53 -11.80
C ASP A 265 -25.54 -8.23 -11.16
N ALA A 266 -25.84 -8.00 -9.88
CA ALA A 266 -25.41 -6.82 -9.13
C ALA A 266 -24.06 -7.01 -8.40
N VAL A 267 -23.65 -8.25 -8.07
CA VAL A 267 -22.43 -8.53 -7.27
C VAL A 267 -21.47 -9.43 -8.05
N LYS A 268 -20.36 -8.86 -8.50
CA LYS A 268 -19.32 -9.54 -9.26
C LYS A 268 -18.01 -9.58 -8.48
N ILE A 269 -17.52 -10.78 -8.15
CA ILE A 269 -16.30 -10.99 -7.36
C ILE A 269 -15.29 -11.80 -8.17
N GLY A 270 -14.02 -11.43 -8.12
CA GLY A 270 -12.96 -12.18 -8.78
C GLY A 270 -12.81 -11.83 -10.26
N VAL A 271 -13.29 -10.67 -10.68
CA VAL A 271 -13.20 -10.22 -12.07
C VAL A 271 -11.76 -9.85 -12.40
N ILE A 272 -11.19 -10.49 -13.42
CA ILE A 272 -9.90 -10.11 -13.96
C ILE A 272 -10.12 -9.01 -15.00
N LEU A 273 -9.56 -7.85 -14.73
CA LEU A 273 -9.70 -6.67 -15.58
C LEU A 273 -8.38 -6.37 -16.30
N GLU A 274 -8.44 -6.21 -17.60
CA GLU A 274 -7.36 -5.61 -18.37
C GLU A 274 -7.18 -4.13 -17.98
N ALA A 275 -6.02 -3.55 -18.25
CA ALA A 275 -5.69 -2.19 -17.82
C ALA A 275 -6.71 -1.14 -18.26
N GLY A 276 -7.24 -1.26 -19.48
CA GLY A 276 -8.29 -0.37 -20.01
C GLY A 276 -9.64 -0.55 -19.29
N ASP A 277 -10.03 -1.80 -19.00
CA ASP A 277 -11.27 -2.09 -18.26
C ASP A 277 -11.21 -1.62 -16.82
N TYR A 278 -10.05 -1.80 -16.19
CA TYR A 278 -9.78 -1.29 -14.85
C TYR A 278 -9.95 0.22 -14.76
N LEU A 279 -9.38 0.98 -15.73
CA LEU A 279 -9.56 2.42 -15.81
C LEU A 279 -11.03 2.81 -16.02
N ARG A 280 -11.75 2.10 -16.91
CA ARG A 280 -13.18 2.32 -17.12
C ARG A 280 -14.00 2.06 -15.85
N ALA A 281 -13.70 0.98 -15.14
CA ALA A 281 -14.35 0.64 -13.88
C ALA A 281 -14.16 1.72 -12.81
N LEU A 282 -12.93 2.23 -12.64
CA LEU A 282 -12.65 3.33 -11.71
C LEU A 282 -13.37 4.61 -12.09
N LYS A 283 -13.38 4.96 -13.38
CA LYS A 283 -14.06 6.18 -13.85
C LYS A 283 -15.58 6.11 -13.73
N LYS A 284 -16.16 4.90 -13.84
CA LYS A 284 -17.60 4.67 -13.68
C LYS A 284 -18.04 4.63 -12.22
N ALA A 285 -17.18 4.15 -11.33
CA ALA A 285 -17.52 3.93 -9.93
C ALA A 285 -17.76 5.23 -9.17
N HIS A 286 -18.83 5.29 -8.38
CA HIS A 286 -19.11 6.38 -7.44
C HIS A 286 -18.32 6.18 -6.15
N ILE A 287 -18.24 4.94 -5.67
CA ILE A 287 -17.67 4.56 -4.38
C ILE A 287 -16.56 3.54 -4.59
N TYR A 288 -15.46 3.72 -3.88
CA TYR A 288 -14.44 2.71 -3.67
C TYR A 288 -14.61 2.10 -2.28
N LEU A 289 -15.03 0.83 -2.23
CA LEU A 289 -15.34 0.15 -0.97
C LEU A 289 -14.21 -0.82 -0.59
N LEU A 290 -13.44 -0.49 0.44
CA LEU A 290 -12.35 -1.33 0.92
C LEU A 290 -12.33 -1.42 2.45
N PRO A 291 -13.15 -2.27 3.09
CA PRO A 291 -13.20 -2.43 4.52
C PRO A 291 -12.02 -3.26 5.06
N SER A 292 -10.81 -2.89 4.65
CA SER A 292 -9.60 -3.57 5.07
C SER A 292 -9.41 -3.50 6.58
N LEU A 293 -8.99 -4.64 7.15
CA LEU A 293 -8.69 -4.80 8.56
C LEU A 293 -7.20 -4.56 8.85
N ARG A 294 -6.41 -4.55 7.80
CA ARG A 294 -4.98 -4.31 7.81
C ARG A 294 -4.52 -3.89 6.42
N GLU A 295 -3.96 -2.68 6.31
CA GLU A 295 -3.55 -2.12 5.02
C GLU A 295 -2.31 -1.23 5.18
N GLY A 296 -1.28 -1.46 4.36
CA GLY A 296 -0.08 -0.62 4.35
C GLY A 296 -0.29 0.66 3.56
N ALA A 297 -0.22 0.56 2.23
CA ALA A 297 -0.43 1.67 1.29
C ALA A 297 -1.34 1.20 0.15
N PRO A 298 -2.65 1.52 0.22
CA PRO A 298 -3.63 1.01 -0.73
C PRO A 298 -3.59 1.79 -2.06
N VAL A 299 -2.70 1.39 -2.99
CA VAL A 299 -2.52 2.04 -4.30
C VAL A 299 -3.85 2.12 -5.06
N THR A 300 -4.63 1.04 -5.07
CA THR A 300 -5.93 1.01 -5.75
C THR A 300 -6.94 2.01 -5.17
N MET A 301 -6.87 2.29 -3.86
CA MET A 301 -7.67 3.37 -3.24
C MET A 301 -7.21 4.75 -3.73
N ILE A 302 -5.89 4.97 -3.78
CA ILE A 302 -5.32 6.24 -4.27
C ILE A 302 -5.74 6.47 -5.72
N GLU A 303 -5.70 5.43 -6.57
CA GLU A 303 -6.18 5.52 -7.96
C GLU A 303 -7.69 5.77 -8.05
N ALA A 304 -8.49 5.13 -7.20
CA ALA A 304 -9.93 5.36 -7.15
C ALA A 304 -10.27 6.80 -6.70
N MET A 305 -9.59 7.30 -5.69
CA MET A 305 -9.71 8.70 -5.25
C MET A 305 -9.28 9.68 -6.36
N ALA A 306 -8.19 9.39 -7.08
CA ALA A 306 -7.77 10.19 -8.23
C ALA A 306 -8.81 10.20 -9.37
N ALA A 307 -9.62 9.14 -9.48
CA ALA A 307 -10.77 9.03 -10.38
C ALA A 307 -12.08 9.58 -9.76
N SER A 308 -12.01 10.41 -8.72
CA SER A 308 -13.15 10.99 -8.00
C SER A 308 -14.13 9.96 -7.43
N CYS A 309 -13.66 8.76 -7.03
CA CYS A 309 -14.47 7.84 -6.24
C CYS A 309 -14.42 8.24 -4.77
N VAL A 310 -15.56 8.19 -4.08
CA VAL A 310 -15.62 8.38 -2.63
C VAL A 310 -15.09 7.12 -1.93
N PRO A 311 -13.99 7.18 -1.19
CA PRO A 311 -13.50 6.03 -0.45
C PRO A 311 -14.35 5.77 0.80
N VAL A 312 -14.88 4.54 0.92
CA VAL A 312 -15.50 4.00 2.13
C VAL A 312 -14.61 2.85 2.59
N VAL A 313 -13.79 3.10 3.61
CA VAL A 313 -12.63 2.24 3.91
C VAL A 313 -12.46 2.00 5.41
N GLY A 314 -11.87 0.85 5.76
CA GLY A 314 -11.54 0.55 7.16
C GLY A 314 -10.51 1.54 7.73
N LYS A 315 -10.71 1.99 8.96
CA LYS A 315 -9.81 2.93 9.65
C LYS A 315 -8.53 2.24 10.11
N CYS A 316 -7.62 1.95 9.17
CA CYS A 316 -6.32 1.34 9.45
C CYS A 316 -5.26 1.79 8.44
N GLY A 317 -4.02 1.73 8.84
CA GLY A 317 -2.83 1.93 8.02
C GLY A 317 -2.86 3.17 7.14
N GLY A 318 -2.44 3.03 5.89
CA GLY A 318 -2.38 4.15 4.94
C GLY A 318 -3.74 4.74 4.57
N ALA A 319 -4.83 3.98 4.69
CA ALA A 319 -6.17 4.52 4.47
C ALA A 319 -6.52 5.58 5.53
N ALA A 320 -6.23 5.30 6.81
CA ALA A 320 -6.47 6.23 7.91
C ALA A 320 -5.60 7.50 7.85
N MET A 321 -4.47 7.46 7.14
CA MET A 321 -3.62 8.64 6.93
C MET A 321 -4.11 9.56 5.81
N LEU A 322 -4.75 8.99 4.80
CA LEU A 322 -5.12 9.73 3.59
C LEU A 322 -6.58 10.20 3.61
N VAL A 323 -7.49 9.35 4.07
CA VAL A 323 -8.93 9.62 4.08
C VAL A 323 -9.34 10.32 5.36
N ASN A 324 -10.21 11.33 5.23
CA ASN A 324 -10.92 12.00 6.33
C ASN A 324 -12.39 12.23 5.93
N GLU A 325 -13.20 12.81 6.82
CA GLU A 325 -14.64 13.02 6.59
C GLU A 325 -14.93 14.00 5.44
N ASP A 326 -13.97 14.86 5.06
CA ASP A 326 -14.13 15.81 3.96
C ASP A 326 -13.99 15.14 2.58
N CYS A 327 -13.31 13.98 2.49
CA CYS A 327 -13.02 13.32 1.23
C CYS A 327 -13.45 11.85 1.17
N GLY A 328 -14.07 11.30 2.24
CA GLY A 328 -14.48 9.90 2.28
C GLY A 328 -15.12 9.50 3.60
N ARG A 329 -15.15 8.19 3.86
CA ARG A 329 -15.67 7.64 5.10
C ARG A 329 -14.72 6.61 5.68
N LEU A 330 -14.25 6.85 6.90
CA LEU A 330 -13.44 5.92 7.67
C LEU A 330 -14.35 5.09 8.56
N ILE A 331 -14.34 3.77 8.38
CA ILE A 331 -15.16 2.83 9.12
C ILE A 331 -14.36 2.29 10.31
N PRO A 332 -14.80 2.50 11.55
CA PRO A 332 -14.15 1.96 12.74
C PRO A 332 -14.06 0.43 12.69
N ILE A 333 -12.92 -0.12 13.09
CA ILE A 333 -12.71 -1.58 13.14
C ILE A 333 -13.12 -2.08 14.53
N THR A 334 -14.40 -2.35 14.71
CA THR A 334 -15.01 -2.79 15.96
C THR A 334 -15.17 -4.31 16.00
N ASN A 335 -16.21 -4.82 15.35
CA ASN A 335 -16.48 -6.24 15.09
C ASN A 335 -17.15 -6.40 13.71
N PRO A 336 -17.22 -7.62 13.14
CA PRO A 336 -17.73 -7.82 11.78
C PRO A 336 -19.12 -7.25 11.54
N SER A 337 -20.06 -7.51 12.44
CA SER A 337 -21.47 -7.10 12.28
C SER A 337 -21.67 -5.60 12.38
N GLU A 338 -21.06 -4.96 13.38
CA GLU A 338 -21.12 -3.48 13.52
C GLU A 338 -20.46 -2.79 12.35
N MET A 339 -19.29 -3.29 11.91
CA MET A 339 -18.58 -2.73 10.76
C MET A 339 -19.40 -2.85 9.48
N ALA A 340 -20.06 -4.01 9.24
CA ALA A 340 -20.94 -4.20 8.10
C ALA A 340 -22.16 -3.25 8.15
N LYS A 341 -22.77 -3.08 9.33
CA LYS A 341 -23.87 -2.12 9.53
C LYS A 341 -23.43 -0.69 9.25
N GLU A 342 -22.29 -0.27 9.80
CA GLU A 342 -21.77 1.08 9.58
C GLU A 342 -21.51 1.36 8.10
N ILE A 343 -20.91 0.41 7.37
CA ILE A 343 -20.72 0.51 5.92
C ILE A 343 -22.07 0.67 5.22
N ALA A 344 -23.05 -0.19 5.52
CA ALA A 344 -24.37 -0.13 4.90
C ALA A 344 -25.05 1.22 5.15
N ASP A 345 -24.99 1.74 6.38
CA ASP A 345 -25.55 3.05 6.73
C ASP A 345 -24.86 4.20 5.97
N LYS A 346 -23.52 4.19 5.85
CA LYS A 346 -22.79 5.19 5.04
C LYS A 346 -23.16 5.10 3.57
N LEU A 347 -23.25 3.89 2.99
CA LEU A 347 -23.67 3.70 1.60
C LEU A 347 -25.11 4.23 1.37
N ARG A 348 -26.03 3.96 2.30
CA ARG A 348 -27.41 4.48 2.25
C ARG A 348 -27.45 6.01 2.31
N LEU A 349 -26.66 6.64 3.17
CA LEU A 349 -26.58 8.09 3.26
C LEU A 349 -26.04 8.71 1.98
N LEU A 350 -25.00 8.12 1.39
CA LEU A 350 -24.45 8.57 0.10
C LEU A 350 -25.44 8.37 -1.05
N TRP A 351 -26.23 7.28 -1.04
CA TRP A 351 -27.31 7.07 -2.01
C TRP A 351 -28.39 8.15 -1.93
N LYS A 352 -28.77 8.55 -0.71
CA LYS A 352 -29.79 9.58 -0.49
C LYS A 352 -29.32 11.00 -0.78
N ASN A 353 -28.02 11.21 -0.91
CA ASN A 353 -27.43 12.54 -1.16
C ASN A 353 -26.38 12.48 -2.30
N PRO A 354 -26.85 12.50 -3.57
CA PRO A 354 -25.96 12.48 -4.74
C PRO A 354 -24.97 13.67 -4.81
N GLU A 355 -25.36 14.85 -4.31
CA GLU A 355 -24.48 16.01 -4.27
C GLU A 355 -23.28 15.79 -3.35
N ALA A 356 -23.49 15.07 -2.25
CA ALA A 356 -22.39 14.68 -1.36
C ALA A 356 -21.40 13.73 -2.04
N LEU A 357 -21.88 12.83 -2.91
CA LEU A 357 -21.00 11.96 -3.70
C LEU A 357 -20.06 12.76 -4.61
N GLU A 358 -20.60 13.77 -5.28
CA GLU A 358 -19.81 14.64 -6.16
C GLU A 358 -18.78 15.45 -5.36
N THR A 359 -19.23 16.12 -4.31
CA THR A 359 -18.38 16.96 -3.44
C THR A 359 -17.24 16.15 -2.81
N LEU A 360 -17.57 15.00 -2.21
CA LEU A 360 -16.57 14.11 -1.57
C LEU A 360 -15.63 13.50 -2.60
N GLY A 361 -16.13 13.11 -3.77
CA GLY A 361 -15.31 12.56 -4.85
C GLY A 361 -14.29 13.56 -5.37
N GLU A 362 -14.69 14.82 -5.56
CA GLU A 362 -13.77 15.88 -5.98
C GLU A 362 -12.75 16.20 -4.86
N ALA A 363 -13.19 16.27 -3.61
CA ALA A 363 -12.29 16.44 -2.47
C ALA A 363 -11.29 15.28 -2.35
N ALA A 364 -11.71 14.03 -2.61
CA ALA A 364 -10.83 12.87 -2.66
C ALA A 364 -9.76 13.01 -3.75
N ARG A 365 -10.14 13.46 -4.94
CA ARG A 365 -9.22 13.71 -6.06
C ARG A 365 -8.19 14.80 -5.72
N LEU A 366 -8.62 15.90 -5.15
CA LEU A 366 -7.74 16.98 -4.71
C LEU A 366 -6.78 16.53 -3.62
N ARG A 367 -7.26 15.74 -2.65
CA ARG A 367 -6.44 15.15 -1.60
C ARG A 367 -5.30 14.28 -2.14
N VAL A 368 -5.58 13.46 -3.16
CA VAL A 368 -4.54 12.66 -3.84
C VAL A 368 -3.54 13.56 -4.55
N LYS A 369 -3.99 14.59 -5.27
CA LYS A 369 -3.10 15.55 -5.94
C LYS A 369 -2.15 16.22 -4.94
N GLU A 370 -2.62 16.58 -3.76
CA GLU A 370 -1.83 17.24 -2.73
C GLU A 370 -0.87 16.29 -1.99
N LYS A 371 -1.29 15.04 -1.70
CA LYS A 371 -0.59 14.15 -0.77
C LYS A 371 0.02 12.91 -1.40
N CYS A 372 -0.36 12.58 -2.65
CA CYS A 372 0.08 11.38 -3.35
C CYS A 372 0.59 11.67 -4.78
N SER A 373 0.94 12.92 -5.10
CA SER A 373 1.60 13.24 -6.38
C SER A 373 3.10 12.95 -6.31
N GLU A 374 3.71 12.73 -7.49
CA GLU A 374 5.16 12.57 -7.62
C GLU A 374 5.92 13.79 -7.10
N ASP A 375 5.42 15.01 -7.37
CA ASP A 375 6.02 16.25 -6.90
C ASP A 375 6.02 16.36 -5.38
N TYR A 376 4.89 15.98 -4.73
CA TYR A 376 4.80 15.94 -3.28
C TYR A 376 5.78 14.94 -2.68
N TYR A 377 5.87 13.74 -3.25
CA TYR A 377 6.80 12.70 -2.84
C TYR A 377 8.26 13.17 -2.98
N ARG A 378 8.61 13.73 -4.14
CA ARG A 378 9.94 14.28 -4.44
C ARG A 378 10.33 15.38 -3.44
N LYS A 379 9.42 16.32 -3.18
CA LYS A 379 9.64 17.37 -2.18
C LYS A 379 9.95 16.80 -0.81
N GLN A 380 9.14 15.85 -0.31
CA GLN A 380 9.36 15.22 1.00
C GLN A 380 10.72 14.53 1.08
N ILE A 381 11.10 13.74 0.07
CA ILE A 381 12.40 13.04 0.04
C ILE A 381 13.55 14.03 0.05
N ASN A 382 13.48 15.09 -0.76
CA ASN A 382 14.52 16.11 -0.81
C ASN A 382 14.68 16.85 0.52
N ASP A 383 13.57 17.16 1.19
CA ASP A 383 13.59 17.77 2.53
C ASP A 383 14.23 16.81 3.55
N HIS A 384 13.99 15.52 3.45
CA HIS A 384 14.63 14.51 4.30
C HIS A 384 16.13 14.39 4.04
N TYR A 385 16.57 14.39 2.78
CA TYR A 385 17.99 14.33 2.42
C TYR A 385 18.75 15.58 2.91
N ARG A 386 18.20 16.77 2.71
CA ARG A 386 18.78 18.04 3.21
C ARG A 386 18.91 18.03 4.74
N ASN A 387 17.87 17.64 5.45
CA ASN A 387 17.85 17.64 6.91
C ASN A 387 18.85 16.65 7.53
N ILE A 388 19.16 15.56 6.86
CA ILE A 388 20.20 14.61 7.30
C ILE A 388 21.59 15.18 7.05
N GLY A 389 21.85 15.75 5.87
CA GLY A 389 23.13 16.37 5.55
C GLY A 389 23.49 17.54 6.49
N LEU A 390 22.51 18.38 6.83
CA LEU A 390 22.71 19.49 7.77
C LEU A 390 23.04 19.03 9.20
N ARG A 391 22.46 17.93 9.67
CA ARG A 391 22.74 17.41 11.02
C ARG A 391 24.15 16.87 11.21
N GLU A 392 24.76 16.33 10.15
CA GLU A 392 26.16 15.90 10.21
C GLU A 392 27.15 17.07 10.18
N GLN A 393 26.83 18.15 9.48
CA GLN A 393 27.69 19.35 9.47
C GLN A 393 27.70 20.07 10.82
N VAL A 394 26.63 19.93 11.62
CA VAL A 394 26.48 20.58 12.95
C VAL A 394 26.89 19.63 14.10
N GLY A 395 27.22 18.35 13.82
CA GLY A 395 27.67 17.40 14.86
C GLY A 395 26.62 17.02 15.90
N ILE A 396 25.30 17.11 15.56
CA ILE A 396 24.17 16.77 16.44
C ILE A 396 23.57 15.40 16.11
#